data_db661847cec7985bbf4742397d8019ef
#
_entry.id   db661847cec7985bbf4742397d8019ef
#
_cell.length_a   1.000
_cell.length_b   1.000
_cell.length_c   1.000
_cell.angle_alpha   90.00
_cell.angle_beta   90.00
_cell.angle_gamma   90.00
#
_symmetry.space_group_name_H-M   'P 1'
#
loop_
_entity.id
_entity.type
_entity.pdbx_description
1 polymer ?
#
loop_
_entity_poly.entity_id
_entity_poly.type
_entity_poly.pdbx_seq_one_letter_code
_entity_poly.pdbx_strand_id
1 'polypeptide(L)'
;FINVKLSAAALSRRAAEIAGDPRSGAARVSQPRRVVIDFGGWNVAKEMHIGHLRSTVIGDSLQRLFRFMGDAVTSDVHLGDWGLQMGQLINEVRLEQPDLPYFDASFTGPYPQNSPVTMDDLGRLYPQASAKSKTDEARRNEDRQATQELQAGRPGYRALWRHFCNVTRIGLERECASLGVTFDLWKGESDAQPFIPELVEDLKARAIAEPDAGAWIVRVAREGDKKEMPPIILVNRDGAIGYHGSDLATILDRRRSIDPQLSLYVVDQRQALHFEQVFRASERAGLMAEASLEHLGFGTVNGPDGKPYKTRDGGVLKLHELISQADRTALGRMQEAELGADVPEAERAEIAHTVAVAAIKFSDLSNVRTTNYVFDLDRFISFEGKTGPYLLYAAVRIKSLARRALSEGVSAGPVSVELDAERTLVLQLDAFNDALRGAYEKRMPHILCDHAYLLAQAFSSFYAAAPILVESDPVRKASRLTLAAATLRQLEIVLDLIGVAIPERM
;
A
#
# COMPACT_ATOMS: atom_id res chain seq x y z
N PHE A 1 5.18 43.09 1.72
CA PHE A 1 4.11 42.13 1.38
C PHE A 1 3.08 42.82 0.49
N ILE A 2 2.66 42.16 -0.60
CA ILE A 2 1.56 42.61 -1.45
C ILE A 2 0.37 41.68 -1.19
N ASN A 3 -0.72 42.22 -0.69
CA ASN A 3 -1.97 41.50 -0.48
C ASN A 3 -2.76 41.53 -1.78
N VAL A 4 -3.06 40.36 -2.36
CA VAL A 4 -3.87 40.20 -3.57
C VAL A 4 -5.22 39.60 -3.18
N LYS A 5 -6.31 40.25 -3.60
CA LYS A 5 -7.68 39.73 -3.48
C LYS A 5 -8.24 39.46 -4.86
N LEU A 6 -8.51 38.18 -5.16
CA LEU A 6 -9.16 37.82 -6.42
C LEU A 6 -10.60 38.41 -6.49
N SER A 7 -11.02 38.86 -7.65
CA SER A 7 -12.41 39.33 -7.83
C SER A 7 -13.39 38.14 -7.83
N ALA A 8 -14.66 38.42 -7.49
CA ALA A 8 -15.73 37.43 -7.58
C ALA A 8 -15.85 36.83 -8.98
N ALA A 9 -15.72 37.66 -10.03
CA ALA A 9 -15.75 37.21 -11.41
C ALA A 9 -14.59 36.25 -11.77
N ALA A 10 -13.37 36.49 -11.24
CA ALA A 10 -12.24 35.58 -11.46
C ALA A 10 -12.48 34.24 -10.77
N LEU A 11 -12.99 34.25 -9.54
CA LEU A 11 -13.33 33.01 -8.79
C LEU A 11 -14.47 32.23 -9.46
N SER A 12 -15.51 32.93 -9.95
CA SER A 12 -16.64 32.29 -10.65
C SER A 12 -16.18 31.60 -11.93
N ARG A 13 -15.32 32.23 -12.73
CA ARG A 13 -14.71 31.59 -13.92
C ARG A 13 -13.90 30.37 -13.52
N ARG A 14 -13.03 30.50 -12.51
CA ARG A 14 -12.18 29.36 -12.09
C ARG A 14 -13.00 28.20 -11.55
N ALA A 15 -14.03 28.48 -10.78
CA ALA A 15 -14.95 27.44 -10.29
C ALA A 15 -15.72 26.76 -11.44
N ALA A 16 -16.13 27.50 -12.47
CA ALA A 16 -16.77 26.93 -13.67
C ALA A 16 -15.81 26.03 -14.44
N GLU A 17 -14.53 26.41 -14.59
CA GLU A 17 -13.49 25.59 -15.20
C GLU A 17 -13.32 24.26 -14.42
N ILE A 18 -13.17 24.33 -13.10
CA ILE A 18 -13.02 23.15 -12.23
C ILE A 18 -14.26 22.25 -12.33
N ALA A 19 -15.46 22.84 -12.28
CA ALA A 19 -16.71 22.09 -12.36
C ALA A 19 -16.93 21.44 -13.73
N GLY A 20 -16.44 22.05 -14.79
CA GLY A 20 -16.50 21.52 -16.18
C GLY A 20 -15.46 20.47 -16.49
N ASP A 21 -14.39 20.37 -15.71
CA ASP A 21 -13.31 19.41 -15.92
C ASP A 21 -13.60 18.09 -15.16
N PRO A 22 -13.66 16.93 -15.86
CA PRO A 22 -13.82 15.63 -15.21
C PRO A 22 -12.69 15.29 -14.23
N ARG A 23 -11.52 15.92 -14.34
CA ARG A 23 -10.40 15.80 -13.42
C ARG A 23 -10.38 16.91 -12.36
N SER A 24 -11.43 17.74 -12.30
CA SER A 24 -11.55 18.84 -11.31
C SER A 24 -10.35 19.79 -11.27
N GLY A 25 -9.77 20.14 -12.40
CA GLY A 25 -8.62 21.03 -12.53
C GLY A 25 -7.25 20.35 -12.31
N ALA A 26 -7.22 19.04 -12.15
CA ALA A 26 -5.97 18.29 -11.96
C ALA A 26 -5.20 18.09 -13.28
N ALA A 27 -3.99 18.61 -13.35
CA ALA A 27 -3.09 18.38 -14.48
C ALA A 27 -2.50 16.95 -14.43
N ARG A 28 -2.12 16.44 -15.60
CA ARG A 28 -1.25 15.27 -15.72
C ARG A 28 0.22 15.71 -15.75
N VAL A 29 1.11 14.77 -15.49
CA VAL A 29 2.55 14.99 -15.72
C VAL A 29 2.80 15.22 -17.20
N SER A 30 3.73 16.10 -17.52
CA SER A 30 4.09 16.42 -18.91
C SER A 30 4.85 15.29 -19.61
N GLN A 31 5.55 14.47 -18.83
CA GLN A 31 6.36 13.34 -19.31
C GLN A 31 6.01 12.09 -18.48
N PRO A 32 5.03 11.29 -18.93
CA PRO A 32 4.70 10.03 -18.27
C PRO A 32 5.87 9.05 -18.27
N ARG A 33 6.06 8.36 -17.16
CA ARG A 33 7.14 7.37 -16.96
C ARG A 33 6.58 5.97 -16.79
N ARG A 34 7.42 4.98 -17.09
CA ARG A 34 7.20 3.60 -16.61
C ARG A 34 7.70 3.52 -15.16
N VAL A 35 6.82 3.18 -14.25
CA VAL A 35 7.09 3.18 -12.81
C VAL A 35 6.79 1.81 -12.24
N VAL A 36 7.73 1.22 -11.52
CA VAL A 36 7.49 0.06 -10.66
C VAL A 36 7.28 0.55 -9.24
N ILE A 37 6.25 0.05 -8.57
CA ILE A 37 6.03 0.28 -7.14
C ILE A 37 6.01 -1.08 -6.44
N ASP A 38 7.05 -1.32 -5.65
CA ASP A 38 7.24 -2.50 -4.82
C ASP A 38 6.74 -2.21 -3.41
N PHE A 39 5.71 -2.96 -2.97
CA PHE A 39 5.15 -2.79 -1.64
C PHE A 39 4.46 -4.07 -1.15
N GLY A 40 4.16 -4.12 0.14
CA GLY A 40 3.67 -5.34 0.80
C GLY A 40 4.81 -6.11 1.44
N GLY A 41 5.68 -6.73 0.63
CA GLY A 41 6.91 -7.39 1.10
C GLY A 41 6.66 -8.53 2.10
N TRP A 42 5.63 -9.34 1.85
CA TRP A 42 5.24 -10.44 2.74
C TRP A 42 6.12 -11.68 2.52
N ASN A 43 6.18 -12.51 3.54
CA ASN A 43 6.83 -13.81 3.44
C ASN A 43 5.79 -14.93 3.31
N VAL A 44 6.12 -15.96 2.56
CA VAL A 44 5.32 -17.20 2.51
C VAL A 44 5.12 -17.77 3.91
N ALA A 45 3.96 -18.32 4.16
CA ALA A 45 3.51 -18.87 5.44
C ALA A 45 3.30 -17.86 6.57
N LYS A 46 3.20 -16.56 6.25
CA LYS A 46 2.86 -15.54 7.23
C LYS A 46 1.58 -14.82 6.82
N GLU A 47 0.64 -14.78 7.74
CA GLU A 47 -0.56 -13.94 7.61
C GLU A 47 -0.19 -12.46 7.72
N MET A 48 -0.98 -11.61 7.10
CA MET A 48 -0.82 -10.17 7.28
C MET A 48 -1.12 -9.77 8.73
N HIS A 49 -0.38 -8.80 9.20
CA HIS A 49 -0.57 -8.21 10.51
C HIS A 49 -0.42 -6.69 10.45
N ILE A 50 -0.78 -5.99 11.52
CA ILE A 50 -0.76 -4.53 11.58
C ILE A 50 0.59 -3.91 11.16
N GLY A 51 1.70 -4.60 11.33
CA GLY A 51 3.02 -4.16 10.87
C GLY A 51 3.17 -4.10 9.34
N HIS A 52 2.36 -4.84 8.60
CA HIS A 52 2.33 -4.81 7.14
C HIS A 52 1.39 -3.73 6.59
N LEU A 53 0.45 -3.23 7.42
CA LEU A 53 -0.57 -2.28 6.99
C LEU A 53 0.02 -1.06 6.29
N ARG A 54 1.07 -0.46 6.87
CA ARG A 54 1.67 0.77 6.32
C ARG A 54 2.22 0.61 4.92
N SER A 55 3.01 -0.45 4.67
CA SER A 55 3.51 -0.74 3.32
C SER A 55 2.35 -0.87 2.34
N THR A 56 1.32 -1.63 2.73
CA THR A 56 0.16 -1.95 1.90
C THR A 56 -0.64 -0.70 1.53
N VAL A 57 -1.03 0.13 2.51
CA VAL A 57 -1.89 1.29 2.24
C VAL A 57 -1.14 2.45 1.59
N ILE A 58 0.13 2.67 1.96
CA ILE A 58 0.97 3.69 1.34
C ILE A 58 1.26 3.33 -0.12
N GLY A 59 1.64 2.07 -0.38
CA GLY A 59 1.89 1.58 -1.72
C GLY A 59 0.65 1.66 -2.62
N ASP A 60 -0.52 1.25 -2.11
CA ASP A 60 -1.80 1.36 -2.83
C ASP A 60 -2.14 2.82 -3.17
N SER A 61 -2.00 3.73 -2.21
CA SER A 61 -2.24 5.15 -2.47
C SER A 61 -1.27 5.72 -3.52
N LEU A 62 0.01 5.36 -3.45
CA LEU A 62 1.00 5.82 -4.43
C LEU A 62 0.73 5.26 -5.82
N GLN A 63 0.40 3.96 -5.97
CA GLN A 63 0.09 3.42 -7.30
C GLN A 63 -1.12 4.11 -7.94
N ARG A 64 -2.18 4.39 -7.16
CA ARG A 64 -3.36 5.12 -7.61
C ARG A 64 -3.00 6.56 -8.02
N LEU A 65 -2.23 7.25 -7.18
CA LEU A 65 -1.79 8.62 -7.45
C LEU A 65 -0.94 8.71 -8.72
N PHE A 66 0.05 7.83 -8.88
CA PHE A 66 0.94 7.83 -10.05
C PHE A 66 0.17 7.52 -11.34
N ARG A 67 -0.76 6.55 -11.33
CA ARG A 67 -1.67 6.28 -12.45
C ARG A 67 -2.56 7.47 -12.76
N PHE A 68 -3.13 8.10 -11.74
CA PHE A 68 -3.96 9.29 -11.92
C PHE A 68 -3.16 10.45 -12.53
N MET A 69 -1.92 10.64 -12.12
CA MET A 69 -1.02 11.65 -12.68
C MET A 69 -0.57 11.35 -14.12
N GLY A 70 -0.75 10.12 -14.60
CA GLY A 70 -0.52 9.72 -15.98
C GLY A 70 0.64 8.78 -16.23
N ASP A 71 1.38 8.36 -15.19
CA ASP A 71 2.45 7.37 -15.30
C ASP A 71 1.90 5.98 -15.62
N ALA A 72 2.68 5.17 -16.34
CA ALA A 72 2.43 3.75 -16.55
C ALA A 72 2.99 2.96 -15.35
N VAL A 73 2.12 2.58 -14.42
CA VAL A 73 2.52 1.94 -13.16
C VAL A 73 2.34 0.43 -13.22
N THR A 74 3.37 -0.30 -12.81
CA THR A 74 3.32 -1.73 -12.50
C THR A 74 3.59 -1.91 -10.99
N SER A 75 2.63 -2.46 -10.27
CA SER A 75 2.78 -2.80 -8.85
C SER A 75 3.18 -4.25 -8.66
N ASP A 76 4.09 -4.50 -7.72
CA ASP A 76 4.65 -5.81 -7.44
C ASP A 76 4.76 -6.06 -5.93
N VAL A 77 4.52 -7.30 -5.50
CA VAL A 77 4.54 -7.68 -4.08
C VAL A 77 5.94 -8.04 -3.59
N HIS A 78 6.74 -8.69 -4.41
CA HIS A 78 8.03 -9.28 -4.06
C HIS A 78 8.01 -10.17 -2.81
N LEU A 79 7.39 -11.36 -2.92
CA LEU A 79 7.24 -12.32 -1.82
C LEU A 79 8.58 -12.93 -1.39
N GLY A 80 8.80 -13.03 -0.07
CA GLY A 80 9.87 -13.83 0.49
C GLY A 80 9.49 -15.32 0.48
N ASP A 81 9.84 -16.03 -0.59
CA ASP A 81 9.40 -17.41 -0.87
C ASP A 81 10.54 -18.40 -1.07
N TRP A 82 11.79 -17.98 -0.85
CA TRP A 82 12.96 -18.78 -1.27
C TRP A 82 14.00 -19.06 -0.18
N GLY A 83 13.83 -18.50 1.01
CA GLY A 83 14.80 -18.60 2.11
C GLY A 83 14.69 -19.87 2.97
N LEU A 84 15.47 -19.89 4.04
CA LEU A 84 15.52 -20.97 5.05
C LEU A 84 14.14 -21.38 5.58
N GLN A 85 13.20 -20.45 5.64
CA GLN A 85 11.83 -20.70 6.05
C GLN A 85 11.13 -21.79 5.23
N MET A 86 11.48 -21.98 3.97
CA MET A 86 10.91 -23.03 3.13
C MET A 86 11.39 -24.41 3.56
N GLY A 87 12.67 -24.58 3.87
CA GLY A 87 13.21 -25.82 4.42
C GLY A 87 12.63 -26.15 5.79
N GLN A 88 12.45 -25.15 6.64
CA GLN A 88 11.79 -25.28 7.94
C GLN A 88 10.37 -25.85 7.79
N LEU A 89 9.58 -25.29 6.90
CA LEU A 89 8.21 -25.77 6.63
C LEU A 89 8.18 -27.16 6.03
N ILE A 90 9.05 -27.46 5.05
CA ILE A 90 9.16 -28.78 4.45
C ILE A 90 9.41 -29.84 5.53
N ASN A 91 10.31 -29.57 6.45
CA ASN A 91 10.63 -30.49 7.54
C ASN A 91 9.48 -30.64 8.56
N GLU A 92 8.75 -29.56 8.91
CA GLU A 92 7.60 -29.70 9.81
C GLU A 92 6.47 -30.50 9.14
N VAL A 93 6.16 -30.25 7.88
CA VAL A 93 5.15 -31.03 7.16
C VAL A 93 5.59 -32.50 7.05
N ARG A 94 6.89 -32.78 6.83
CA ARG A 94 7.42 -34.15 6.83
C ARG A 94 7.25 -34.85 8.16
N LEU A 95 7.40 -34.13 9.29
CA LEU A 95 7.20 -34.71 10.62
C LEU A 95 5.74 -35.03 10.92
N GLU A 96 4.81 -34.16 10.49
CA GLU A 96 3.37 -34.36 10.71
C GLU A 96 2.74 -35.34 9.72
N GLN A 97 3.23 -35.39 8.49
CA GLN A 97 2.66 -36.16 7.37
C GLN A 97 3.75 -36.89 6.57
N PRO A 98 4.49 -37.85 7.19
CA PRO A 98 5.67 -38.48 6.57
C PRO A 98 5.35 -39.29 5.33
N ASP A 99 4.13 -39.79 5.18
CA ASP A 99 3.70 -40.65 4.08
C ASP A 99 3.32 -39.88 2.78
N LEU A 100 3.41 -38.55 2.81
CA LEU A 100 3.12 -37.78 1.60
C LEU A 100 4.14 -38.02 0.50
N PRO A 101 3.71 -38.11 -0.78
CA PRO A 101 4.58 -38.45 -1.92
C PRO A 101 5.68 -37.41 -2.16
N TYR A 102 5.58 -36.22 -1.58
CA TYR A 102 6.60 -35.18 -1.69
C TYR A 102 7.93 -35.55 -1.06
N PHE A 103 7.94 -36.50 -0.13
CA PHE A 103 9.13 -36.91 0.64
C PHE A 103 9.77 -38.16 0.07
N ASP A 104 9.05 -38.95 -0.72
CA ASP A 104 9.56 -40.11 -1.42
C ASP A 104 10.41 -39.70 -2.63
N ALA A 105 11.71 -39.94 -2.58
CA ALA A 105 12.63 -39.64 -3.67
C ALA A 105 12.43 -40.50 -4.91
N SER A 106 11.77 -41.65 -4.79
CA SER A 106 11.45 -42.58 -5.88
C SER A 106 10.11 -42.28 -6.55
N PHE A 107 9.31 -41.37 -6.02
CA PHE A 107 8.01 -41.04 -6.57
C PHE A 107 8.12 -40.37 -7.94
N THR A 108 7.54 -40.99 -8.96
CA THR A 108 7.57 -40.53 -10.36
C THR A 108 6.18 -40.11 -10.90
N GLY A 109 5.15 -40.28 -10.09
CA GLY A 109 3.77 -39.90 -10.46
C GLY A 109 3.51 -38.39 -10.41
N PRO A 110 2.35 -37.95 -10.88
CA PRO A 110 1.94 -36.57 -10.67
C PRO A 110 1.68 -36.32 -9.18
N TYR A 111 2.22 -35.22 -8.65
CA TYR A 111 1.95 -34.80 -7.26
C TYR A 111 0.50 -34.35 -7.10
N PRO A 112 -0.11 -34.53 -5.89
CA PRO A 112 -1.47 -34.11 -5.62
C PRO A 112 -1.71 -32.65 -5.97
N GLN A 113 -2.87 -32.35 -6.58
CA GLN A 113 -3.26 -30.98 -6.92
C GLN A 113 -3.78 -30.21 -5.69
N ASN A 114 -4.39 -30.92 -4.74
CA ASN A 114 -4.85 -30.32 -3.49
C ASN A 114 -3.67 -30.11 -2.54
N SER A 115 -3.62 -28.94 -1.91
CA SER A 115 -2.61 -28.65 -0.91
C SER A 115 -2.78 -29.54 0.32
N PRO A 116 -1.68 -30.15 0.83
CA PRO A 116 -1.72 -30.89 2.08
C PRO A 116 -1.81 -29.98 3.32
N VAL A 117 -1.70 -28.67 3.16
CA VAL A 117 -1.72 -27.67 4.23
C VAL A 117 -2.63 -26.51 3.88
N THR A 118 -3.22 -25.90 4.90
CA THR A 118 -3.99 -24.66 4.85
C THR A 118 -3.12 -23.47 5.29
N MET A 119 -3.65 -22.24 5.18
CA MET A 119 -2.97 -21.04 5.70
C MET A 119 -2.82 -21.11 7.23
N ASP A 120 -3.82 -21.63 7.94
CA ASP A 120 -3.77 -21.84 9.39
C ASP A 120 -2.68 -22.85 9.78
N ASP A 121 -2.52 -23.94 9.02
CA ASP A 121 -1.42 -24.88 9.23
C ASP A 121 -0.06 -24.18 9.04
N LEU A 122 0.12 -23.43 7.98
CA LEU A 122 1.34 -22.69 7.73
C LEU A 122 1.63 -21.68 8.85
N GLY A 123 0.61 -20.95 9.29
CA GLY A 123 0.69 -20.00 10.41
C GLY A 123 1.06 -20.64 11.75
N ARG A 124 0.70 -21.91 11.95
CA ARG A 124 1.07 -22.73 13.12
C ARG A 124 2.47 -23.34 12.99
N LEU A 125 2.75 -23.94 11.84
CA LEU A 125 3.99 -24.69 11.61
C LEU A 125 5.23 -23.81 11.56
N TYR A 126 5.13 -22.63 10.91
CA TYR A 126 6.31 -21.77 10.75
C TYR A 126 6.90 -21.26 12.08
N PRO A 127 6.14 -20.72 13.05
CA PRO A 127 6.70 -20.32 14.35
C PRO A 127 7.32 -21.50 15.11
N GLN A 128 6.71 -22.70 15.04
CA GLN A 128 7.24 -23.91 15.66
C GLN A 128 8.58 -24.32 15.05
N ALA A 129 8.65 -24.36 13.72
CA ALA A 129 9.87 -24.66 12.97
C ALA A 129 10.99 -23.67 13.31
N SER A 130 10.67 -22.37 13.27
CA SER A 130 11.62 -21.30 13.59
C SER A 130 12.14 -21.38 15.02
N ALA A 131 11.31 -21.73 15.99
CA ALA A 131 11.72 -21.91 17.39
C ALA A 131 12.66 -23.10 17.56
N LYS A 132 12.33 -24.26 16.97
CA LYS A 132 13.18 -25.46 16.96
C LYS A 132 14.54 -25.18 16.31
N SER A 133 14.53 -24.59 15.12
CA SER A 133 15.74 -24.25 14.37
C SER A 133 16.68 -23.25 15.09
N LYS A 134 16.14 -22.40 15.97
CA LYS A 134 16.95 -21.46 16.78
C LYS A 134 17.67 -22.13 17.93
N THR A 135 17.08 -23.15 18.53
CA THR A 135 17.56 -23.78 19.76
C THR A 135 18.30 -25.10 19.50
N ASP A 136 18.10 -25.74 18.36
CA ASP A 136 18.69 -27.02 17.99
C ASP A 136 19.51 -26.86 16.69
N GLU A 137 20.82 -27.08 16.79
CA GLU A 137 21.76 -26.96 15.67
C GLU A 137 21.58 -28.10 14.66
N ALA A 138 21.29 -29.31 15.11
CA ALA A 138 21.04 -30.45 14.21
C ALA A 138 19.79 -30.16 13.36
N ARG A 139 18.73 -29.71 13.98
CA ARG A 139 17.52 -29.28 13.28
C ARG A 139 17.77 -28.15 12.29
N ARG A 140 18.56 -27.15 12.68
CA ARG A 140 18.93 -26.05 11.78
C ARG A 140 19.67 -26.56 10.54
N ASN A 141 20.54 -27.54 10.68
CA ASN A 141 21.26 -28.13 9.58
C ASN A 141 20.34 -28.93 8.66
N GLU A 142 19.37 -29.69 9.21
CA GLU A 142 18.32 -30.35 8.42
C GLU A 142 17.49 -29.33 7.63
N ASP A 143 17.11 -28.20 8.24
CA ASP A 143 16.35 -27.12 7.57
C ASP A 143 17.14 -26.48 6.44
N ARG A 144 18.45 -26.26 6.62
CA ARG A 144 19.36 -25.79 5.57
C ARG A 144 19.47 -26.81 4.43
N GLN A 145 19.61 -28.09 4.76
CA GLN A 145 19.68 -29.15 3.77
C GLN A 145 18.38 -29.21 2.94
N ALA A 146 17.21 -29.18 3.59
CA ALA A 146 15.92 -29.17 2.90
C ALA A 146 15.78 -27.94 1.99
N THR A 147 16.28 -26.77 2.41
CA THR A 147 16.32 -25.56 1.58
C THR A 147 17.22 -25.74 0.37
N GLN A 148 18.43 -26.32 0.54
CA GLN A 148 19.36 -26.57 -0.55
C GLN A 148 18.77 -27.58 -1.56
N GLU A 149 18.12 -28.65 -1.08
CA GLU A 149 17.47 -29.63 -1.95
C GLU A 149 16.29 -29.04 -2.74
N LEU A 150 15.49 -28.16 -2.11
CA LEU A 150 14.45 -27.36 -2.78
C LEU A 150 15.06 -26.52 -3.90
N GLN A 151 16.12 -25.79 -3.59
CA GLN A 151 16.81 -24.88 -4.50
C GLN A 151 17.49 -25.66 -5.65
N ALA A 152 18.05 -26.83 -5.36
CA ALA A 152 18.61 -27.75 -6.33
C ALA A 152 17.56 -28.41 -7.23
N GLY A 153 16.27 -28.22 -6.95
CA GLY A 153 15.19 -28.67 -7.83
C GLY A 153 14.58 -30.03 -7.49
N ARG A 154 14.74 -30.54 -6.25
CA ARG A 154 14.11 -31.79 -5.82
C ARG A 154 12.60 -31.75 -6.11
N PRO A 155 12.06 -32.67 -6.96
CA PRO A 155 10.70 -32.54 -7.49
C PRO A 155 9.61 -32.49 -6.44
N GLY A 156 9.67 -33.38 -5.40
CA GLY A 156 8.71 -33.36 -4.30
C GLY A 156 8.72 -32.09 -3.49
N TYR A 157 9.91 -31.56 -3.16
CA TYR A 157 10.04 -30.30 -2.41
C TYR A 157 9.57 -29.11 -3.23
N ARG A 158 9.83 -29.09 -4.54
CA ARG A 158 9.31 -28.07 -5.45
C ARG A 158 7.78 -28.10 -5.54
N ALA A 159 7.19 -29.30 -5.58
CA ALA A 159 5.74 -29.45 -5.63
C ALA A 159 5.10 -28.98 -4.32
N LEU A 160 5.66 -29.35 -3.15
CA LEU A 160 5.18 -28.91 -1.85
C LEU A 160 5.34 -27.40 -1.65
N TRP A 161 6.48 -26.83 -2.04
CA TRP A 161 6.74 -25.40 -2.00
C TRP A 161 5.71 -24.60 -2.84
N ARG A 162 5.33 -25.09 -4.02
CA ARG A 162 4.26 -24.44 -4.81
C ARG A 162 2.94 -24.38 -4.04
N HIS A 163 2.61 -25.41 -3.25
CA HIS A 163 1.43 -25.35 -2.38
C HIS A 163 1.55 -24.27 -1.31
N PHE A 164 2.72 -24.15 -0.66
CA PHE A 164 2.95 -23.08 0.32
C PHE A 164 2.77 -21.68 -0.29
N CYS A 165 3.36 -21.43 -1.45
CA CYS A 165 3.23 -20.18 -2.16
C CYS A 165 1.79 -19.90 -2.57
N ASN A 166 1.09 -20.89 -3.14
CA ASN A 166 -0.29 -20.72 -3.60
C ASN A 166 -1.27 -20.47 -2.45
N VAL A 167 -1.17 -21.25 -1.37
CA VAL A 167 -2.02 -21.09 -0.18
C VAL A 167 -1.81 -19.70 0.45
N THR A 168 -0.55 -19.28 0.57
CA THR A 168 -0.20 -17.96 1.10
C THR A 168 -0.74 -16.86 0.20
N ARG A 169 -0.54 -16.96 -1.11
CA ARG A 169 -1.02 -15.97 -2.07
C ARG A 169 -2.52 -15.79 -2.00
N ILE A 170 -3.30 -16.88 -2.00
CA ILE A 170 -4.77 -16.82 -1.88
C ILE A 170 -5.19 -16.11 -0.57
N GLY A 171 -4.52 -16.41 0.54
CA GLY A 171 -4.76 -15.75 1.82
C GLY A 171 -4.50 -14.24 1.75
N LEU A 172 -3.34 -13.86 1.23
CA LEU A 172 -2.93 -12.45 1.08
C LEU A 172 -3.83 -11.69 0.10
N GLU A 173 -4.22 -12.29 -1.03
CA GLU A 173 -5.16 -11.69 -1.99
C GLU A 173 -6.52 -11.39 -1.35
N ARG A 174 -7.01 -12.27 -0.47
CA ARG A 174 -8.26 -12.04 0.28
C ARG A 174 -8.12 -10.86 1.25
N GLU A 175 -7.02 -10.79 1.99
CA GLU A 175 -6.77 -9.69 2.92
C GLU A 175 -6.56 -8.35 2.19
N CYS A 176 -5.88 -8.37 1.05
CA CYS A 176 -5.76 -7.20 0.17
C CYS A 176 -7.12 -6.76 -0.36
N ALA A 177 -7.95 -7.69 -0.81
CA ALA A 177 -9.29 -7.39 -1.33
C ALA A 177 -10.18 -6.75 -0.26
N SER A 178 -10.10 -7.18 1.01
CA SER A 178 -10.85 -6.56 2.11
C SER A 178 -10.43 -5.11 2.38
N LEU A 179 -9.21 -4.73 2.02
CA LEU A 179 -8.74 -3.34 2.03
C LEU A 179 -8.93 -2.61 0.68
N GLY A 180 -9.46 -3.28 -0.35
CA GLY A 180 -9.55 -2.73 -1.70
C GLY A 180 -8.18 -2.47 -2.35
N VAL A 181 -7.16 -3.27 -2.01
CA VAL A 181 -5.81 -3.19 -2.55
C VAL A 181 -5.61 -4.24 -3.63
N THR A 182 -4.97 -3.88 -4.73
CA THR A 182 -4.66 -4.78 -5.84
C THR A 182 -3.22 -4.63 -6.30
N PHE A 183 -2.68 -5.71 -6.89
CA PHE A 183 -1.35 -5.74 -7.48
C PHE A 183 -1.42 -6.21 -8.93
N ASP A 184 -0.54 -5.69 -9.76
CA ASP A 184 -0.38 -6.17 -11.16
C ASP A 184 0.44 -7.46 -11.21
N LEU A 185 1.47 -7.57 -10.36
CA LEU A 185 2.38 -8.71 -10.28
C LEU A 185 2.44 -9.28 -8.86
N TRP A 186 2.58 -10.60 -8.81
CA TRP A 186 2.81 -11.39 -7.60
C TRP A 186 4.09 -12.20 -7.79
N LYS A 187 5.22 -11.49 -7.87
CA LYS A 187 6.54 -12.11 -7.95
C LYS A 187 7.13 -12.35 -6.57
N GLY A 188 8.14 -13.21 -6.50
CA GLY A 188 8.89 -13.50 -5.30
C GLY A 188 10.40 -13.56 -5.54
N GLU A 189 11.17 -13.79 -4.48
CA GLU A 189 12.61 -14.01 -4.54
C GLU A 189 12.95 -15.18 -5.49
N SER A 190 12.07 -16.20 -5.60
CA SER A 190 12.24 -17.33 -6.48
C SER A 190 12.23 -16.99 -7.97
N ASP A 191 11.49 -15.94 -8.36
CA ASP A 191 11.42 -15.49 -9.76
C ASP A 191 12.73 -14.83 -10.21
N ALA A 192 13.51 -14.28 -9.29
CA ALA A 192 14.80 -13.68 -9.57
C ALA A 192 15.95 -14.72 -9.70
N GLN A 193 15.74 -15.95 -9.21
CA GLN A 193 16.78 -17.00 -9.19
C GLN A 193 17.41 -17.29 -10.55
N PRO A 194 16.65 -17.37 -11.68
CA PRO A 194 17.23 -17.64 -12.99
C PRO A 194 18.26 -16.61 -13.46
N PHE A 195 18.19 -15.37 -12.94
CA PHE A 195 19.08 -14.27 -13.33
C PHE A 195 20.39 -14.24 -12.52
N ILE A 196 20.43 -14.92 -11.38
CA ILE A 196 21.55 -14.85 -10.42
C ILE A 196 22.86 -15.39 -11.01
N PRO A 197 22.92 -16.58 -11.64
CA PRO A 197 24.18 -17.12 -12.18
C PRO A 197 24.84 -16.17 -13.19
N GLU A 198 24.06 -15.67 -14.15
CA GLU A 198 24.54 -14.72 -15.15
C GLU A 198 25.02 -13.42 -14.50
N LEU A 199 24.24 -12.88 -13.57
CA LEU A 199 24.61 -11.64 -12.86
C LEU A 199 25.92 -11.79 -12.08
N VAL A 200 26.06 -12.88 -11.34
CA VAL A 200 27.28 -13.13 -10.53
C VAL A 200 28.52 -13.25 -11.42
N GLU A 201 28.42 -13.99 -12.51
CA GLU A 201 29.55 -14.17 -13.44
C GLU A 201 29.88 -12.86 -14.19
N ASP A 202 28.90 -12.05 -14.60
CA ASP A 202 29.12 -10.74 -15.18
C ASP A 202 29.85 -9.81 -14.21
N LEU A 203 29.40 -9.73 -12.95
CA LEU A 203 29.99 -8.87 -11.94
C LEU A 203 31.43 -9.28 -11.59
N LYS A 204 31.74 -10.58 -11.59
CA LYS A 204 33.10 -11.10 -11.43
C LYS A 204 33.98 -10.78 -12.64
N ALA A 205 33.49 -11.04 -13.85
CA ALA A 205 34.24 -10.81 -15.08
C ALA A 205 34.60 -9.33 -15.28
N ARG A 206 33.73 -8.43 -14.83
CA ARG A 206 33.94 -6.98 -14.87
C ARG A 206 34.72 -6.43 -13.67
N ALA A 207 35.20 -7.29 -12.77
CA ALA A 207 35.88 -6.92 -11.51
C ALA A 207 35.05 -5.93 -10.64
N ILE A 208 33.73 -5.99 -10.71
CA ILE A 208 32.81 -5.26 -9.84
C ILE A 208 32.64 -6.05 -8.53
N ALA A 209 32.49 -7.38 -8.64
CA ALA A 209 32.57 -8.28 -7.50
C ALA A 209 34.03 -8.74 -7.30
N GLU A 210 34.49 -8.71 -6.06
CA GLU A 210 35.85 -9.11 -5.67
C GLU A 210 35.83 -10.15 -4.55
N PRO A 211 36.82 -11.05 -4.46
CA PRO A 211 36.90 -12.02 -3.38
C PRO A 211 37.35 -11.32 -2.08
N ASP A 212 36.66 -11.62 -0.97
CA ASP A 212 37.01 -11.16 0.36
C ASP A 212 36.71 -12.26 1.40
N ALA A 213 37.72 -12.73 2.09
CA ALA A 213 37.64 -13.72 3.16
C ALA A 213 36.79 -14.96 2.80
N GLY A 214 36.86 -15.41 1.53
CA GLY A 214 36.13 -16.58 1.01
C GLY A 214 34.70 -16.29 0.51
N ALA A 215 34.23 -15.05 0.59
CA ALA A 215 32.99 -14.56 -0.03
C ALA A 215 33.29 -13.73 -1.29
N TRP A 216 32.27 -13.49 -2.09
CA TRP A 216 32.31 -12.47 -3.15
C TRP A 216 31.51 -11.26 -2.72
N ILE A 217 32.14 -10.10 -2.71
CA ILE A 217 31.57 -8.83 -2.25
C ILE A 217 31.57 -7.77 -3.34
N VAL A 218 30.68 -6.77 -3.21
CA VAL A 218 30.75 -5.54 -4.00
C VAL A 218 30.92 -4.36 -3.05
N ARG A 219 31.99 -3.61 -3.19
CA ARG A 219 32.21 -2.39 -2.40
C ARG A 219 31.32 -1.28 -2.91
N VAL A 220 30.61 -0.63 -2.00
CA VAL A 220 29.60 0.41 -2.30
C VAL A 220 29.89 1.73 -1.59
N ALA A 221 31.01 1.81 -0.85
CA ALA A 221 31.46 3.06 -0.25
C ALA A 221 31.81 4.11 -1.31
N ARG A 222 31.54 5.38 -1.01
CA ARG A 222 31.80 6.53 -1.86
C ARG A 222 32.68 7.55 -1.11
N GLU A 223 33.46 8.29 -1.84
CA GLU A 223 34.17 9.44 -1.27
C GLU A 223 33.15 10.43 -0.70
N GLY A 224 33.36 10.87 0.56
CA GLY A 224 32.47 11.77 1.26
C GLY A 224 31.37 11.10 2.09
N ASP A 225 31.32 9.76 2.15
CA ASP A 225 30.41 9.07 3.07
C ASP A 225 30.71 9.49 4.52
N LYS A 226 29.67 9.96 5.23
CA LYS A 226 29.80 10.40 6.64
C LYS A 226 29.99 9.24 7.62
N LYS A 227 29.64 8.03 7.21
CA LYS A 227 29.77 6.79 7.98
C LYS A 227 30.35 5.73 7.07
N GLU A 228 31.06 4.76 7.67
CA GLU A 228 31.51 3.58 6.96
C GLU A 228 30.32 2.88 6.30
N MET A 229 30.45 2.63 4.99
CA MET A 229 29.45 1.91 4.20
C MET A 229 29.96 0.48 3.97
N PRO A 230 29.41 -0.54 4.65
CA PRO A 230 29.85 -1.91 4.46
C PRO A 230 29.61 -2.38 3.02
N PRO A 231 30.47 -3.26 2.50
CA PRO A 231 30.22 -3.88 1.19
C PRO A 231 28.98 -4.77 1.27
N ILE A 232 28.34 -5.02 0.13
CA ILE A 232 27.35 -6.07 0.01
C ILE A 232 28.02 -7.44 -0.16
N ILE A 233 27.42 -8.47 0.42
CA ILE A 233 27.80 -9.86 0.17
C ILE A 233 26.93 -10.37 -0.98
N LEU A 234 27.57 -10.65 -2.12
CA LEU A 234 26.90 -11.18 -3.30
C LEU A 234 26.77 -12.72 -3.18
N VAL A 235 27.89 -13.38 -2.84
CA VAL A 235 27.95 -14.82 -2.61
C VAL A 235 28.66 -15.09 -1.29
N ASN A 236 28.04 -15.84 -0.41
CA ASN A 236 28.60 -16.22 0.89
C ASN A 236 29.76 -17.22 0.74
N ARG A 237 30.50 -17.49 1.82
CA ARG A 237 31.61 -18.45 1.88
C ARG A 237 31.23 -19.90 1.54
N ASP A 238 29.98 -20.26 1.81
CA ASP A 238 29.40 -21.58 1.50
C ASP A 238 28.81 -21.67 0.08
N GLY A 239 28.97 -20.60 -0.73
CA GLY A 239 28.43 -20.53 -2.08
C GLY A 239 26.97 -20.08 -2.16
N ALA A 240 26.31 -19.84 -1.04
CA ALA A 240 24.93 -19.36 -1.03
C ALA A 240 24.86 -17.88 -1.46
N ILE A 241 23.79 -17.53 -2.17
CA ILE A 241 23.52 -16.16 -2.56
C ILE A 241 23.01 -15.35 -1.36
N GLY A 242 23.58 -14.19 -1.12
CA GLY A 242 23.11 -13.26 -0.11
C GLY A 242 21.83 -12.52 -0.54
N TYR A 243 21.10 -11.93 0.42
CA TYR A 243 19.90 -11.12 0.13
C TYR A 243 20.14 -10.02 -0.91
N HIS A 244 21.30 -9.35 -0.82
CA HIS A 244 21.68 -8.33 -1.79
C HIS A 244 21.78 -8.89 -3.23
N GLY A 245 22.21 -10.15 -3.39
CA GLY A 245 22.27 -10.81 -4.69
C GLY A 245 20.89 -11.05 -5.28
N SER A 246 19.92 -11.45 -4.47
CA SER A 246 18.52 -11.60 -4.89
C SER A 246 17.90 -10.27 -5.30
N ASP A 247 18.15 -9.20 -4.53
CA ASP A 247 17.64 -7.86 -4.86
C ASP A 247 18.24 -7.31 -6.17
N LEU A 248 19.54 -7.50 -6.39
CA LEU A 248 20.18 -7.11 -7.66
C LEU A 248 19.60 -7.90 -8.85
N ALA A 249 19.34 -9.19 -8.66
CA ALA A 249 18.71 -10.03 -9.67
C ALA A 249 17.26 -9.59 -9.96
N THR A 250 16.52 -9.16 -8.93
CA THR A 250 15.18 -8.58 -9.08
C THR A 250 15.22 -7.26 -9.87
N ILE A 251 16.21 -6.41 -9.61
CA ILE A 251 16.41 -5.16 -10.40
C ILE A 251 16.70 -5.51 -11.86
N LEU A 252 17.54 -6.52 -12.11
CA LEU A 252 17.85 -7.00 -13.46
C LEU A 252 16.60 -7.56 -14.18
N ASP A 253 15.80 -8.38 -13.50
CA ASP A 253 14.54 -8.89 -14.04
C ASP A 253 13.58 -7.74 -14.41
N ARG A 254 13.36 -6.81 -13.50
CA ARG A 254 12.50 -5.65 -13.74
C ARG A 254 13.01 -4.77 -14.90
N ARG A 255 14.33 -4.62 -14.99
CA ARG A 255 14.96 -3.94 -16.12
C ARG A 255 14.67 -4.63 -17.46
N ARG A 256 14.75 -5.96 -17.52
CA ARG A 256 14.54 -6.73 -18.75
C ARG A 256 13.06 -6.87 -19.13
N SER A 257 12.18 -6.98 -18.13
CA SER A 257 10.76 -7.27 -18.36
C SER A 257 9.88 -6.03 -18.45
N ILE A 258 10.21 -4.93 -17.75
CA ILE A 258 9.39 -3.71 -17.64
C ILE A 258 10.15 -2.48 -18.14
N ASP A 259 11.47 -2.46 -17.96
CA ASP A 259 12.37 -1.32 -18.23
C ASP A 259 11.87 -0.02 -17.55
N PRO A 260 11.71 0.00 -16.21
CA PRO A 260 11.17 1.14 -15.50
C PRO A 260 12.15 2.32 -15.52
N GLN A 261 11.61 3.54 -15.60
CA GLN A 261 12.37 4.78 -15.44
C GLN A 261 12.42 5.22 -13.96
N LEU A 262 11.52 4.68 -13.15
CA LEU A 262 11.48 4.90 -11.70
C LEU A 262 11.01 3.62 -11.00
N SER A 263 11.72 3.19 -9.97
CA SER A 263 11.27 2.11 -9.08
C SER A 263 11.18 2.62 -7.64
N LEU A 264 10.02 2.51 -7.04
CA LEU A 264 9.72 2.92 -5.67
C LEU A 264 9.60 1.68 -4.79
N TYR A 265 10.37 1.64 -3.70
CA TYR A 265 10.35 0.55 -2.72
C TYR A 265 9.73 1.06 -1.42
N VAL A 266 8.47 0.69 -1.16
CA VAL A 266 7.72 1.11 0.03
C VAL A 266 7.96 0.11 1.16
N VAL A 267 9.05 0.30 1.88
CA VAL A 267 9.57 -0.61 2.89
C VAL A 267 9.93 0.14 4.17
N ASP A 268 9.88 -0.55 5.31
CA ASP A 268 10.20 0.02 6.64
C ASP A 268 11.56 0.76 6.62
N GLN A 269 11.61 1.93 7.24
CA GLN A 269 12.83 2.76 7.27
C GLN A 269 14.03 2.09 7.95
N ARG A 270 13.83 1.05 8.76
CA ARG A 270 14.91 0.24 9.34
C ARG A 270 15.75 -0.47 8.27
N GLN A 271 15.21 -0.65 7.07
CA GLN A 271 15.91 -1.23 5.92
C GLN A 271 16.66 -0.21 5.05
N ALA A 272 16.73 1.06 5.46
CA ALA A 272 17.32 2.12 4.66
C ALA A 272 18.79 1.85 4.26
N LEU A 273 19.59 1.31 5.18
CA LEU A 273 20.99 0.95 4.88
C LEU A 273 21.08 -0.15 3.81
N HIS A 274 20.25 -1.17 3.92
CA HIS A 274 20.17 -2.27 2.95
C HIS A 274 19.85 -1.75 1.55
N PHE A 275 18.79 -0.94 1.41
CA PHE A 275 18.43 -0.37 0.11
C PHE A 275 19.48 0.58 -0.44
N GLU A 276 20.11 1.40 0.41
CA GLU A 276 21.23 2.25 -0.01
C GLU A 276 22.38 1.42 -0.59
N GLN A 277 22.74 0.31 0.05
CA GLN A 277 23.77 -0.60 -0.44
C GLN A 277 23.38 -1.25 -1.77
N VAL A 278 22.14 -1.77 -1.88
CA VAL A 278 21.64 -2.40 -3.12
C VAL A 278 21.61 -1.39 -4.27
N PHE A 279 21.14 -0.17 -4.03
CA PHE A 279 21.06 0.87 -5.07
C PHE A 279 22.45 1.29 -5.57
N ARG A 280 23.41 1.49 -4.66
CA ARG A 280 24.81 1.79 -5.04
C ARG A 280 25.47 0.63 -5.80
N ALA A 281 25.18 -0.61 -5.40
CA ALA A 281 25.67 -1.79 -6.10
C ALA A 281 25.06 -1.91 -7.50
N SER A 282 23.75 -1.67 -7.65
CA SER A 282 23.07 -1.71 -8.95
C SER A 282 23.56 -0.62 -9.90
N GLU A 283 23.88 0.57 -9.39
CA GLU A 283 24.51 1.65 -10.16
C GLU A 283 25.90 1.24 -10.67
N ARG A 284 26.77 0.72 -9.77
CA ARG A 284 28.08 0.19 -10.16
C ARG A 284 28.00 -0.94 -11.17
N ALA A 285 26.99 -1.80 -11.03
CA ALA A 285 26.73 -2.90 -11.95
C ALA A 285 26.18 -2.42 -13.31
N GLY A 286 25.76 -1.16 -13.42
CA GLY A 286 25.11 -0.62 -14.63
C GLY A 286 23.72 -1.21 -14.87
N LEU A 287 23.04 -1.71 -13.83
CA LEU A 287 21.72 -2.31 -13.95
C LEU A 287 20.61 -1.26 -14.17
N MET A 288 20.90 0.00 -13.85
CA MET A 288 19.89 1.06 -13.79
C MET A 288 19.72 1.83 -15.10
N ALA A 289 20.75 1.87 -15.99
CA ALA A 289 20.83 2.84 -17.07
C ALA A 289 20.52 4.28 -16.58
N GLU A 290 19.39 4.86 -17.07
CA GLU A 290 18.91 6.19 -16.64
C GLU A 290 17.79 6.11 -15.59
N ALA A 291 17.43 4.91 -15.12
CA ALA A 291 16.37 4.72 -14.13
C ALA A 291 16.81 5.19 -12.73
N SER A 292 15.88 5.65 -11.93
CA SER A 292 16.08 5.95 -10.51
C SER A 292 15.40 4.93 -9.61
N LEU A 293 16.07 4.58 -8.50
CA LEU A 293 15.52 3.74 -7.42
C LEU A 293 15.34 4.63 -6.19
N GLU A 294 14.16 4.57 -5.57
CA GLU A 294 13.86 5.34 -4.37
C GLU A 294 13.36 4.41 -3.27
N HIS A 295 14.01 4.41 -2.11
CA HIS A 295 13.48 3.78 -0.89
C HIS A 295 12.52 4.75 -0.19
N LEU A 296 11.26 4.37 -0.13
CA LEU A 296 10.21 5.12 0.55
C LEU A 296 10.01 4.57 1.97
N GLY A 297 10.99 4.80 2.83
CA GLY A 297 10.95 4.37 4.23
C GLY A 297 9.76 4.96 4.99
N PHE A 298 9.13 4.17 5.84
CA PHE A 298 8.03 4.59 6.70
C PHE A 298 8.29 4.22 8.16
N GLY A 299 7.67 4.98 9.08
CA GLY A 299 7.75 4.73 10.53
C GLY A 299 6.84 3.59 10.99
N THR A 300 6.83 3.30 12.28
CA THR A 300 6.08 2.19 12.89
C THR A 300 4.67 2.59 13.32
N VAL A 301 3.76 1.61 13.33
CA VAL A 301 2.48 1.69 14.03
C VAL A 301 2.69 1.25 15.47
N ASN A 302 2.40 2.12 16.41
CA ASN A 302 2.65 1.90 17.81
C ASN A 302 1.35 1.71 18.62
N GLY A 303 1.45 1.00 19.73
CA GLY A 303 0.40 0.96 20.73
C GLY A 303 0.41 2.21 21.63
N PRO A 304 -0.53 2.28 22.59
CA PRO A 304 -0.62 3.40 23.54
C PRO A 304 0.65 3.58 24.40
N ASP A 305 1.45 2.56 24.56
CA ASP A 305 2.73 2.57 25.28
C ASP A 305 3.90 3.13 24.44
N GLY A 306 3.63 3.56 23.21
CA GLY A 306 4.63 4.08 22.27
C GLY A 306 5.54 3.04 21.65
N LYS A 307 5.33 1.75 21.94
CA LYS A 307 6.07 0.63 21.33
C LYS A 307 5.29 0.06 20.13
N PRO A 308 5.95 -0.70 19.23
CA PRO A 308 5.26 -1.38 18.15
C PRO A 308 4.03 -2.15 18.66
N TYR A 309 2.91 -1.98 17.97
CA TYR A 309 1.62 -2.49 18.40
C TYR A 309 1.63 -4.00 18.64
N LYS A 310 1.12 -4.42 19.80
CA LYS A 310 0.95 -5.84 20.18
C LYS A 310 -0.45 -6.05 20.74
N THR A 311 -0.97 -7.27 20.60
CA THR A 311 -2.19 -7.69 21.29
C THR A 311 -1.99 -7.70 22.81
N ARG A 312 -3.08 -7.74 23.59
CA ARG A 312 -3.02 -7.84 25.07
C ARG A 312 -2.24 -9.06 25.54
N ASP A 313 -2.27 -10.15 24.78
CA ASP A 313 -1.53 -11.40 25.06
C ASP A 313 -0.08 -11.38 24.54
N GLY A 314 0.42 -10.20 24.07
CA GLY A 314 1.79 -10.03 23.62
C GLY A 314 2.07 -10.49 22.18
N GLY A 315 1.07 -10.99 21.45
CA GLY A 315 1.14 -11.36 20.04
C GLY A 315 1.09 -10.16 19.09
N VAL A 316 1.26 -10.42 17.80
CA VAL A 316 1.06 -9.42 16.76
C VAL A 316 -0.39 -9.50 16.27
N LEU A 317 -1.11 -8.37 16.25
CA LEU A 317 -2.50 -8.32 15.79
C LEU A 317 -2.59 -8.65 14.30
N LYS A 318 -3.30 -9.71 13.97
CA LYS A 318 -3.57 -10.13 12.59
C LYS A 318 -4.47 -9.09 11.89
N LEU A 319 -4.26 -8.89 10.60
CA LEU A 319 -5.01 -7.87 9.86
C LEU A 319 -6.51 -8.17 9.80
N HIS A 320 -6.89 -9.42 9.57
CA HIS A 320 -8.31 -9.81 9.53
C HIS A 320 -9.02 -9.63 10.89
N GLU A 321 -8.31 -9.82 12.01
CA GLU A 321 -8.83 -9.54 13.36
C GLU A 321 -9.06 -8.04 13.56
N LEU A 322 -8.09 -7.22 13.11
CA LEU A 322 -8.21 -5.76 13.14
C LEU A 322 -9.41 -5.28 12.33
N ILE A 323 -9.58 -5.76 11.10
CA ILE A 323 -10.70 -5.39 10.23
C ILE A 323 -12.02 -5.83 10.88
N SER A 324 -12.11 -7.06 11.38
CA SER A 324 -13.31 -7.54 12.07
C SER A 324 -13.67 -6.73 13.33
N GLN A 325 -12.67 -6.26 14.07
CA GLN A 325 -12.88 -5.36 15.19
C GLN A 325 -13.39 -3.99 14.72
N ALA A 326 -12.77 -3.45 13.66
CA ALA A 326 -13.16 -2.18 13.07
C ALA A 326 -14.60 -2.22 12.52
N ASP A 327 -15.00 -3.31 11.85
CA ASP A 327 -16.36 -3.52 11.35
C ASP A 327 -17.40 -3.46 12.47
N ARG A 328 -17.15 -4.18 13.58
CA ARG A 328 -18.05 -4.15 14.75
C ARG A 328 -18.14 -2.75 15.37
N THR A 329 -17.01 -2.07 15.50
CA THR A 329 -16.98 -0.71 16.07
C THR A 329 -17.69 0.28 15.15
N ALA A 330 -17.47 0.20 13.83
CA ALA A 330 -18.14 1.03 12.85
C ALA A 330 -19.65 0.83 12.87
N LEU A 331 -20.11 -0.41 12.91
CA LEU A 331 -21.54 -0.74 12.99
C LEU A 331 -22.19 -0.14 14.26
N GLY A 332 -21.50 -0.26 15.41
CA GLY A 332 -21.97 0.34 16.67
C GLY A 332 -22.05 1.88 16.59
N ARG A 333 -21.03 2.53 16.03
CA ARG A 333 -21.00 3.99 15.84
C ARG A 333 -22.10 4.48 14.88
N MET A 334 -22.35 3.73 13.81
CA MET A 334 -23.45 4.04 12.88
C MET A 334 -24.81 3.94 13.58
N GLN A 335 -25.03 2.93 14.43
CA GLN A 335 -26.25 2.79 15.22
C GLN A 335 -26.44 3.94 16.22
N GLU A 336 -25.36 4.33 16.95
CA GLU A 336 -25.38 5.46 17.88
C GLU A 336 -25.71 6.79 17.17
N ALA A 337 -25.26 6.96 15.93
CA ALA A 337 -25.51 8.14 15.11
C ALA A 337 -26.79 8.06 14.28
N GLU A 338 -27.61 7.02 14.45
CA GLU A 338 -28.85 6.75 13.68
C GLU A 338 -28.61 6.71 12.15
N LEU A 339 -27.39 6.35 11.72
CA LEU A 339 -27.04 6.21 10.30
C LEU A 339 -27.44 4.84 9.76
N GLY A 340 -28.00 4.81 8.55
CA GLY A 340 -28.43 3.59 7.90
C GLY A 340 -29.60 2.88 8.58
N ALA A 341 -30.45 3.58 9.34
CA ALA A 341 -31.62 2.99 10.00
C ALA A 341 -32.66 2.46 9.01
N ASP A 342 -32.73 3.06 7.83
CA ASP A 342 -33.63 2.72 6.71
C ASP A 342 -33.03 1.70 5.72
N VAL A 343 -31.84 1.16 6.02
CA VAL A 343 -31.09 0.27 5.12
C VAL A 343 -31.22 -1.18 5.59
N PRO A 344 -31.37 -2.18 4.69
CA PRO A 344 -31.36 -3.60 5.05
C PRO A 344 -30.08 -3.99 5.81
N GLU A 345 -30.17 -4.96 6.72
CA GLU A 345 -29.06 -5.38 7.60
C GLU A 345 -27.79 -5.76 6.82
N ALA A 346 -27.94 -6.52 5.72
CA ALA A 346 -26.79 -6.91 4.89
C ALA A 346 -26.08 -5.69 4.27
N GLU A 347 -26.85 -4.74 3.72
CA GLU A 347 -26.29 -3.50 3.16
C GLU A 347 -25.65 -2.62 4.25
N ARG A 348 -26.24 -2.59 5.45
CA ARG A 348 -25.68 -1.88 6.61
C ARG A 348 -24.32 -2.46 7.03
N ALA A 349 -24.18 -3.78 6.98
CA ALA A 349 -22.89 -4.43 7.24
C ALA A 349 -21.82 -4.06 6.20
N GLU A 350 -22.19 -3.98 4.91
CA GLU A 350 -21.26 -3.53 3.84
C GLU A 350 -20.86 -2.05 4.01
N ILE A 351 -21.80 -1.19 4.40
CA ILE A 351 -21.52 0.21 4.72
C ILE A 351 -20.57 0.28 5.93
N ALA A 352 -20.82 -0.48 6.99
CA ALA A 352 -19.98 -0.52 8.17
C ALA A 352 -18.56 -0.99 7.84
N HIS A 353 -18.40 -1.97 6.97
CA HIS A 353 -17.10 -2.39 6.44
C HIS A 353 -16.41 -1.27 5.68
N THR A 354 -17.12 -0.57 4.80
CA THR A 354 -16.57 0.60 4.08
C THR A 354 -16.09 1.70 5.03
N VAL A 355 -16.85 1.98 6.09
CA VAL A 355 -16.49 2.93 7.15
C VAL A 355 -15.25 2.47 7.92
N ALA A 356 -15.16 1.19 8.26
CA ALA A 356 -14.03 0.59 8.95
C ALA A 356 -12.74 0.69 8.10
N VAL A 357 -12.81 0.32 6.83
CA VAL A 357 -11.68 0.43 5.88
C VAL A 357 -11.25 1.88 5.71
N ALA A 358 -12.20 2.81 5.57
CA ALA A 358 -11.91 4.24 5.49
C ALA A 358 -11.19 4.74 6.75
N ALA A 359 -11.64 4.32 7.94
CA ALA A 359 -11.01 4.67 9.20
C ALA A 359 -9.56 4.15 9.28
N ILE A 360 -9.32 2.88 8.93
CA ILE A 360 -7.99 2.26 8.93
C ILE A 360 -7.06 2.96 7.93
N LYS A 361 -7.46 3.11 6.67
CA LYS A 361 -6.63 3.70 5.62
C LYS A 361 -6.34 5.16 5.89
N PHE A 362 -7.35 5.95 6.21
CA PHE A 362 -7.18 7.38 6.46
C PHE A 362 -6.33 7.65 7.69
N SER A 363 -6.48 6.85 8.76
CA SER A 363 -5.67 7.02 9.99
C SER A 363 -4.18 6.83 9.74
N ASP A 364 -3.80 5.89 8.87
CA ASP A 364 -2.41 5.70 8.47
C ASP A 364 -1.93 6.80 7.53
N LEU A 365 -2.66 7.00 6.42
CA LEU A 365 -2.27 7.91 5.34
C LEU A 365 -2.30 9.38 5.71
N SER A 366 -3.05 9.78 6.75
CA SER A 366 -3.08 11.16 7.25
C SER A 366 -1.84 11.57 8.06
N ASN A 367 -0.96 10.63 8.38
CA ASN A 367 0.32 10.89 9.03
C ASN A 367 1.43 11.09 7.99
N VAL A 368 2.42 11.91 8.33
CA VAL A 368 3.65 11.99 7.55
C VAL A 368 4.27 10.60 7.48
N ARG A 369 4.55 10.08 6.30
CA ARG A 369 5.00 8.70 6.07
C ARG A 369 6.18 8.29 6.95
N THR A 370 7.15 9.17 7.16
CA THR A 370 8.38 8.90 7.91
C THR A 370 8.21 8.95 9.43
N THR A 371 7.05 9.36 9.95
CA THR A 371 6.80 9.41 11.39
C THR A 371 6.11 8.16 11.90
N ASN A 372 6.37 7.83 13.18
CA ASN A 372 5.59 6.82 13.89
C ASN A 372 4.26 7.43 14.33
N TYR A 373 3.22 6.60 14.46
CA TYR A 373 1.96 7.05 15.06
C TYR A 373 1.38 6.00 15.99
N VAL A 374 0.51 6.45 16.91
CA VAL A 374 -0.21 5.57 17.83
C VAL A 374 -1.54 5.18 17.20
N PHE A 375 -1.79 3.87 17.10
CA PHE A 375 -3.04 3.33 16.59
C PHE A 375 -4.12 3.38 17.69
N ASP A 376 -5.22 4.06 17.39
CA ASP A 376 -6.38 4.22 18.28
C ASP A 376 -7.66 4.06 17.44
N LEU A 377 -8.21 2.85 17.46
CA LEU A 377 -9.34 2.49 16.62
C LEU A 377 -10.61 3.29 16.97
N ASP A 378 -10.86 3.52 18.26
CA ASP A 378 -12.05 4.25 18.71
C ASP A 378 -12.05 5.70 18.22
N ARG A 379 -10.87 6.33 18.24
CA ARG A 379 -10.68 7.67 17.68
C ARG A 379 -10.83 7.69 16.16
N PHE A 380 -10.33 6.65 15.46
CA PHE A 380 -10.31 6.64 14.00
C PHE A 380 -11.69 6.38 13.38
N ILE A 381 -12.57 5.66 14.09
CA ILE A 381 -13.96 5.38 13.64
C ILE A 381 -14.93 6.50 14.10
N SER A 382 -14.45 7.67 14.47
CA SER A 382 -15.30 8.81 14.76
C SER A 382 -15.82 9.47 13.47
N PHE A 383 -17.10 9.86 13.47
CA PHE A 383 -17.69 10.71 12.42
C PHE A 383 -17.40 12.20 12.61
N GLU A 384 -16.57 12.54 13.57
CA GLU A 384 -16.13 13.90 13.86
C GLU A 384 -14.62 14.02 13.78
N GLY A 385 -14.13 15.23 13.47
CA GLY A 385 -12.71 15.52 13.38
C GLY A 385 -12.07 15.04 12.06
N LYS A 386 -10.74 14.90 12.07
CA LYS A 386 -9.97 14.50 10.88
C LYS A 386 -9.90 12.98 10.75
N THR A 387 -10.98 12.38 10.25
CA THR A 387 -11.14 10.91 10.13
C THR A 387 -11.68 10.51 8.77
N GLY A 388 -11.47 9.25 8.38
CA GLY A 388 -12.06 8.68 7.16
C GLY A 388 -13.59 8.70 7.18
N PRO A 389 -14.24 8.23 8.26
CA PRO A 389 -15.71 8.27 8.39
C PRO A 389 -16.31 9.68 8.27
N TYR A 390 -15.64 10.73 8.79
CA TYR A 390 -16.08 12.11 8.59
C TYR A 390 -16.11 12.50 7.10
N LEU A 391 -15.10 12.10 6.33
CA LEU A 391 -15.05 12.38 4.88
C LEU A 391 -16.13 11.62 4.12
N LEU A 392 -16.38 10.34 4.47
CA LEU A 392 -17.47 9.57 3.90
C LEU A 392 -18.81 10.22 4.18
N TYR A 393 -19.07 10.61 5.42
CA TYR A 393 -20.28 11.31 5.81
C TYR A 393 -20.47 12.62 5.00
N ALA A 394 -19.42 13.43 4.84
CA ALA A 394 -19.47 14.64 4.04
C ALA A 394 -19.83 14.33 2.58
N ALA A 395 -19.20 13.34 1.96
CA ALA A 395 -19.47 12.95 0.58
C ALA A 395 -20.90 12.40 0.39
N VAL A 396 -21.36 11.52 1.28
CA VAL A 396 -22.72 10.95 1.23
C VAL A 396 -23.79 12.03 1.43
N ARG A 397 -23.53 13.01 2.30
CA ARG A 397 -24.42 14.16 2.49
C ARG A 397 -24.57 14.97 1.20
N ILE A 398 -23.48 15.20 0.46
CA ILE A 398 -23.55 15.88 -0.85
C ILE A 398 -24.29 15.03 -1.88
N LYS A 399 -24.05 13.71 -1.93
CA LYS A 399 -24.83 12.78 -2.78
C LYS A 399 -26.33 12.86 -2.47
N SER A 400 -26.72 12.88 -1.19
CA SER A 400 -28.10 13.00 -0.78
C SER A 400 -28.72 14.35 -1.20
N LEU A 401 -27.96 15.45 -1.05
CA LEU A 401 -28.35 16.77 -1.54
C LEU A 401 -28.61 16.77 -3.05
N ALA A 402 -27.70 16.17 -3.83
CA ALA A 402 -27.84 16.07 -5.29
C ALA A 402 -29.09 15.25 -5.71
N ARG A 403 -29.36 14.13 -5.04
CA ARG A 403 -30.59 13.33 -5.29
C ARG A 403 -31.86 14.12 -4.98
N ARG A 404 -31.91 14.87 -3.89
CA ARG A 404 -33.05 15.72 -3.55
C ARG A 404 -33.24 16.85 -4.56
N ALA A 405 -32.15 17.54 -4.95
CA ALA A 405 -32.19 18.56 -5.97
C ALA A 405 -32.79 18.02 -7.28
N LEU A 406 -32.37 16.83 -7.72
CA LEU A 406 -32.91 16.18 -8.91
C LEU A 406 -34.42 15.85 -8.76
N SER A 407 -34.88 15.35 -7.61
CA SER A 407 -36.29 15.07 -7.36
C SER A 407 -37.16 16.33 -7.31
N GLU A 408 -36.57 17.49 -6.96
CA GLU A 408 -37.23 18.79 -6.97
C GLU A 408 -37.12 19.53 -8.33
N GLY A 409 -36.52 18.90 -9.35
CA GLY A 409 -36.32 19.48 -10.68
C GLY A 409 -35.27 20.59 -10.74
N VAL A 410 -34.38 20.68 -9.73
CA VAL A 410 -33.31 21.67 -9.66
C VAL A 410 -32.07 21.15 -10.37
N SER A 411 -31.57 21.90 -11.34
CA SER A 411 -30.34 21.59 -12.07
C SER A 411 -29.20 22.51 -11.70
N ALA A 412 -27.96 22.02 -11.83
CA ALA A 412 -26.76 22.83 -11.75
C ALA A 412 -26.74 23.91 -12.85
N GLY A 413 -26.12 25.05 -12.55
CA GLY A 413 -26.07 26.19 -13.47
C GLY A 413 -24.75 26.98 -13.38
N PRO A 414 -24.65 28.12 -14.08
CA PRO A 414 -23.47 28.96 -14.04
C PRO A 414 -23.09 29.38 -12.62
N VAL A 415 -21.78 29.35 -12.33
CA VAL A 415 -21.28 29.71 -11.01
C VAL A 415 -21.22 31.23 -10.83
N SER A 416 -21.81 31.74 -9.74
CA SER A 416 -21.66 33.10 -9.24
C SER A 416 -21.18 33.06 -7.78
N VAL A 417 -20.03 33.67 -7.49
CA VAL A 417 -19.46 33.74 -6.16
C VAL A 417 -19.85 35.09 -5.55
N GLU A 418 -20.69 35.05 -4.51
CA GLU A 418 -21.22 36.26 -3.88
C GLU A 418 -20.85 36.35 -2.38
N LEU A 419 -20.77 35.18 -1.69
CA LEU A 419 -20.52 35.07 -0.27
C LEU A 419 -19.04 34.72 0.04
N ASP A 420 -18.55 35.14 1.21
CA ASP A 420 -17.20 34.76 1.64
C ASP A 420 -17.04 33.23 1.84
N ALA A 421 -18.11 32.53 2.21
CA ALA A 421 -18.08 31.07 2.32
C ALA A 421 -17.96 30.38 0.95
N GLU A 422 -18.63 30.90 -0.10
CA GLU A 422 -18.48 30.44 -1.48
C GLU A 422 -17.06 30.72 -1.98
N ARG A 423 -16.52 31.91 -1.67
CA ARG A 423 -15.13 32.25 -2.00
C ARG A 423 -14.13 31.29 -1.36
N THR A 424 -14.30 30.97 -0.09
CA THR A 424 -13.41 30.05 0.64
C THR A 424 -13.46 28.65 0.04
N LEU A 425 -14.65 28.16 -0.32
CA LEU A 425 -14.83 26.87 -0.96
C LEU A 425 -14.13 26.83 -2.33
N VAL A 426 -14.29 27.87 -3.18
CA VAL A 426 -13.65 27.93 -4.51
C VAL A 426 -12.13 27.96 -4.39
N LEU A 427 -11.57 28.70 -3.43
CA LEU A 427 -10.12 28.69 -3.19
C LEU A 427 -9.61 27.31 -2.74
N GLN A 428 -10.39 26.60 -1.92
CA GLN A 428 -10.03 25.24 -1.52
C GLN A 428 -10.15 24.24 -2.69
N LEU A 429 -11.16 24.39 -3.56
CA LEU A 429 -11.26 23.60 -4.80
C LEU A 429 -10.06 23.85 -5.74
N ASP A 430 -9.59 25.08 -5.85
CA ASP A 430 -8.46 25.47 -6.70
C ASP A 430 -7.11 24.93 -6.16
N ALA A 431 -6.97 24.73 -4.86
CA ALA A 431 -5.78 24.17 -4.24
C ALA A 431 -5.53 22.67 -4.58
N PHE A 432 -6.46 21.99 -5.22
CA PHE A 432 -6.41 20.56 -5.48
C PHE A 432 -5.20 20.14 -6.33
N ASN A 433 -4.92 20.87 -7.42
CA ASN A 433 -3.79 20.54 -8.28
C ASN A 433 -2.44 20.65 -7.56
N ASP A 434 -2.29 21.63 -6.67
CA ASP A 434 -1.07 21.79 -5.86
C ASP A 434 -0.93 20.67 -4.82
N ALA A 435 -2.04 20.23 -4.23
CA ALA A 435 -2.06 19.09 -3.32
C ALA A 435 -1.64 17.80 -4.04
N LEU A 436 -2.18 17.55 -5.24
CA LEU A 436 -1.80 16.39 -6.07
C LEU A 436 -0.32 16.41 -6.43
N ARG A 437 0.18 17.55 -6.94
CA ARG A 437 1.59 17.70 -7.30
C ARG A 437 2.48 17.52 -6.07
N GLY A 438 2.15 18.13 -4.96
CA GLY A 438 2.90 17.99 -3.72
C GLY A 438 2.95 16.54 -3.22
N ALA A 439 1.83 15.82 -3.25
CA ALA A 439 1.75 14.42 -2.87
C ALA A 439 2.59 13.54 -3.83
N TYR A 440 2.49 13.78 -5.13
CA TYR A 440 3.20 13.05 -6.17
C TYR A 440 4.74 13.29 -6.08
N GLU A 441 5.18 14.55 -6.07
CA GLU A 441 6.61 14.90 -6.08
C GLU A 441 7.33 14.48 -4.80
N LYS A 442 6.63 14.57 -3.65
CA LYS A 442 7.20 14.22 -2.34
C LYS A 442 6.96 12.76 -1.93
N ARG A 443 6.14 12.01 -2.66
CA ARG A 443 5.70 10.65 -2.28
C ARG A 443 4.99 10.64 -0.92
N MET A 444 4.12 11.63 -0.67
CA MET A 444 3.51 11.92 0.63
C MET A 444 1.97 11.95 0.57
N PRO A 445 1.31 10.79 0.70
CA PRO A 445 -0.17 10.70 0.64
C PRO A 445 -0.90 11.57 1.66
N HIS A 446 -0.30 11.90 2.82
CA HIS A 446 -0.94 12.74 3.82
C HIS A 446 -1.40 14.10 3.28
N ILE A 447 -0.74 14.63 2.24
CA ILE A 447 -1.12 15.89 1.60
C ILE A 447 -2.51 15.79 0.95
N LEU A 448 -2.85 14.61 0.40
CA LEU A 448 -4.19 14.33 -0.14
C LEU A 448 -5.23 14.27 0.99
N CYS A 449 -4.89 13.62 2.11
CA CYS A 449 -5.75 13.54 3.29
C CYS A 449 -6.03 14.94 3.87
N ASP A 450 -5.00 15.80 3.94
CA ASP A 450 -5.14 17.19 4.39
C ASP A 450 -6.08 17.98 3.47
N HIS A 451 -5.88 17.86 2.16
CA HIS A 451 -6.75 18.53 1.18
C HIS A 451 -8.20 18.07 1.31
N ALA A 452 -8.47 16.76 1.38
CA ALA A 452 -9.81 16.22 1.53
C ALA A 452 -10.51 16.76 2.79
N TYR A 453 -9.79 16.80 3.90
CA TYR A 453 -10.33 17.30 5.16
C TYR A 453 -10.66 18.80 5.08
N LEU A 454 -9.74 19.62 4.57
CA LEU A 454 -9.97 21.06 4.41
C LEU A 454 -11.11 21.36 3.43
N LEU A 455 -11.23 20.58 2.36
CA LEU A 455 -12.32 20.71 1.40
C LEU A 455 -13.67 20.37 2.05
N ALA A 456 -13.75 19.28 2.82
CA ALA A 456 -14.97 18.90 3.53
C ALA A 456 -15.38 19.96 4.57
N GLN A 457 -14.42 20.56 5.29
CA GLN A 457 -14.67 21.67 6.20
C GLN A 457 -15.17 22.93 5.49
N ALA A 458 -14.53 23.32 4.38
CA ALA A 458 -14.94 24.45 3.57
C ALA A 458 -16.36 24.27 3.03
N PHE A 459 -16.68 23.04 2.57
CA PHE A 459 -18.04 22.71 2.15
C PHE A 459 -19.06 22.80 3.31
N SER A 460 -18.73 22.27 4.47
CA SER A 460 -19.62 22.32 5.65
C SER A 460 -19.93 23.76 6.04
N SER A 461 -18.91 24.63 6.03
CA SER A 461 -19.08 26.08 6.31
C SER A 461 -19.91 26.78 5.24
N PHE A 462 -19.67 26.47 3.98
CA PHE A 462 -20.45 26.96 2.84
C PHE A 462 -21.91 26.54 2.94
N TYR A 463 -22.18 25.25 3.18
CA TYR A 463 -23.55 24.73 3.27
C TYR A 463 -24.34 25.32 4.46
N ALA A 464 -23.67 25.60 5.58
CA ALA A 464 -24.28 26.27 6.73
C ALA A 464 -24.63 27.72 6.44
N ALA A 465 -23.73 28.46 5.75
CA ALA A 465 -23.94 29.88 5.43
C ALA A 465 -24.89 30.11 4.24
N ALA A 466 -24.97 29.14 3.32
CA ALA A 466 -25.70 29.24 2.07
C ALA A 466 -26.50 27.93 1.79
N PRO A 467 -27.60 27.66 2.54
CA PRO A 467 -28.43 26.49 2.30
C PRO A 467 -28.94 26.45 0.85
N ILE A 468 -28.78 25.31 0.18
CA ILE A 468 -28.97 25.23 -1.29
C ILE A 468 -30.46 25.07 -1.65
N LEU A 469 -31.16 24.08 -1.11
CA LEU A 469 -32.50 23.73 -1.55
C LEU A 469 -33.57 24.76 -1.15
N VAL A 470 -33.35 25.47 -0.05
CA VAL A 470 -34.27 26.52 0.44
C VAL A 470 -33.99 27.91 -0.15
N GLU A 471 -32.92 28.05 -0.97
CA GLU A 471 -32.66 29.33 -1.67
C GLU A 471 -33.84 29.61 -2.64
N SER A 472 -34.34 30.82 -2.57
CA SER A 472 -35.47 31.27 -3.39
C SER A 472 -35.07 31.72 -4.79
N ASP A 473 -33.84 32.26 -4.93
CA ASP A 473 -33.30 32.68 -6.22
C ASP A 473 -32.83 31.46 -7.02
N PRO A 474 -33.43 31.12 -8.15
CA PRO A 474 -33.09 29.94 -8.92
C PRO A 474 -31.67 29.99 -9.48
N VAL A 475 -31.13 31.19 -9.79
CA VAL A 475 -29.76 31.35 -10.30
C VAL A 475 -28.74 31.03 -9.23
N ARG A 476 -28.92 31.55 -8.01
CA ARG A 476 -28.05 31.25 -6.88
C ARG A 476 -28.16 29.79 -6.45
N LYS A 477 -29.40 29.24 -6.43
CA LYS A 477 -29.61 27.82 -6.13
C LYS A 477 -28.83 26.93 -7.11
N ALA A 478 -28.93 27.18 -8.43
CA ALA A 478 -28.24 26.45 -9.46
C ALA A 478 -26.70 26.59 -9.35
N SER A 479 -26.20 27.80 -9.07
CA SER A 479 -24.78 28.07 -8.84
C SER A 479 -24.23 27.28 -7.66
N ARG A 480 -24.92 27.31 -6.51
CA ARG A 480 -24.51 26.57 -5.29
C ARG A 480 -24.55 25.07 -5.49
N LEU A 481 -25.51 24.56 -6.27
CA LEU A 481 -25.55 23.14 -6.62
C LEU A 481 -24.33 22.74 -7.48
N THR A 482 -23.86 23.60 -8.39
CA THR A 482 -22.62 23.39 -9.15
C THR A 482 -21.41 23.31 -8.25
N LEU A 483 -21.29 24.19 -7.24
CA LEU A 483 -20.20 24.15 -6.27
C LEU A 483 -20.24 22.86 -5.42
N ALA A 484 -21.43 22.42 -5.01
CA ALA A 484 -21.60 21.17 -4.29
C ALA A 484 -21.17 19.95 -5.14
N ALA A 485 -21.57 19.93 -6.41
CA ALA A 485 -21.19 18.87 -7.36
C ALA A 485 -19.67 18.82 -7.62
N ALA A 486 -19.04 20.00 -7.77
CA ALA A 486 -17.58 20.09 -7.91
C ALA A 486 -16.84 19.60 -6.66
N THR A 487 -17.37 19.93 -5.47
CA THR A 487 -16.82 19.44 -4.19
C THR A 487 -16.92 17.92 -4.08
N LEU A 488 -18.09 17.34 -4.40
CA LEU A 488 -18.26 15.89 -4.38
C LEU A 488 -17.27 15.20 -5.31
N ARG A 489 -17.14 15.68 -6.56
CA ARG A 489 -16.20 15.09 -7.52
C ARG A 489 -14.76 15.12 -7.02
N GLN A 490 -14.29 16.22 -6.42
CA GLN A 490 -12.95 16.24 -5.86
C GLN A 490 -12.80 15.30 -4.66
N LEU A 491 -13.78 15.21 -3.77
CA LEU A 491 -13.76 14.24 -2.68
C LEU A 491 -13.73 12.81 -3.21
N GLU A 492 -14.52 12.48 -4.24
CA GLU A 492 -14.51 11.17 -4.90
C GLU A 492 -13.13 10.84 -5.45
N ILE A 493 -12.50 11.78 -6.17
CA ILE A 493 -11.14 11.59 -6.71
C ILE A 493 -10.14 11.37 -5.55
N VAL A 494 -10.12 12.21 -4.54
CA VAL A 494 -9.13 12.11 -3.47
C VAL A 494 -9.34 10.84 -2.65
N LEU A 495 -10.58 10.46 -2.35
CA LEU A 495 -10.88 9.23 -1.61
C LEU A 495 -10.49 7.99 -2.41
N ASP A 496 -10.72 7.98 -3.74
CA ASP A 496 -10.20 6.91 -4.60
C ASP A 496 -8.66 6.84 -4.58
N LEU A 497 -7.96 7.98 -4.63
CA LEU A 497 -6.49 8.03 -4.57
C LEU A 497 -5.91 7.51 -3.25
N ILE A 498 -6.64 7.56 -2.16
CA ILE A 498 -6.28 6.93 -0.89
C ILE A 498 -6.91 5.55 -0.70
N GLY A 499 -7.55 5.03 -1.74
CA GLY A 499 -8.15 3.70 -1.78
C GLY A 499 -9.37 3.53 -0.87
N VAL A 500 -10.17 4.59 -0.69
CA VAL A 500 -11.39 4.60 0.11
C VAL A 500 -12.61 4.69 -0.79
N ALA A 501 -13.47 3.68 -0.75
CA ALA A 501 -14.75 3.68 -1.45
C ALA A 501 -15.78 4.56 -0.72
N ILE A 502 -16.71 5.16 -1.47
CA ILE A 502 -17.78 5.99 -0.92
C ILE A 502 -19.11 5.25 -1.11
N PRO A 503 -19.86 4.93 -0.02
CA PRO A 503 -21.16 4.30 -0.15
C PRO A 503 -22.18 5.27 -0.77
N GLU A 504 -23.25 4.73 -1.36
CA GLU A 504 -24.30 5.55 -1.95
C GLU A 504 -25.17 6.25 -0.89
N ARG A 505 -25.31 5.61 0.27
CA ARG A 505 -26.07 6.11 1.41
C ARG A 505 -25.43 5.64 2.72
N MET A 506 -25.76 6.32 3.78
CA MET A 506 -25.21 6.03 5.09
C MET A 506 -26.22 6.39 6.17
#